data_683c794dcbbb80d41ac789f084e96ecb
#
_entry.id   683c794dcbbb80d41ac789f084e96ecb
#
_cell.length_a   1.000
_cell.length_b   1.000
_cell.length_c   1.000
_cell.angle_alpha   90.00
_cell.angle_beta   90.00
_cell.angle_gamma   90.00
#
_symmetry.space_group_name_H-M   'P 1'
#
loop_
_entity.id
_entity.type
_entity.pdbx_description
1 polymer ?
#
loop_
_entity_poly.entity_id
_entity_poly.type
_entity_poly.pdbx_seq_one_letter_code
_entity_poly.pdbx_strand_id
1 'polypeptide(L)'
;PDPNISIGDVGVPEEIAKELTVPAKVNKNNIGDLKKIILSGSKVHPGANYIVRPDGIRKKITDDNKKDIAEEIDTGYVVERHLMDGDITILNRQPSLHRMSMMAHRARIMPYRTLRINLAVTIPYNADFDGDEMNLHVPQTEEAQTEAEMLMAVENNIRSPRYGLPIIACKHDHITGSYM
;
A
#
# COMPACT_ATOMS: atom_id res chain seq x y z
N PRO A 1 11.15 13.27 1.86
CA PRO A 1 10.41 13.68 0.66
C PRO A 1 11.02 13.04 -0.59
N ASP A 2 10.19 12.74 -1.58
CA ASP A 2 10.67 12.27 -2.88
C ASP A 2 9.89 12.99 -3.99
N PRO A 3 10.57 13.81 -4.84
CA PRO A 3 9.90 14.56 -5.90
C PRO A 3 9.38 13.68 -7.04
N ASN A 4 9.86 12.44 -7.15
CA ASN A 4 9.46 11.51 -8.20
C ASN A 4 8.19 10.73 -7.84
N ILE A 5 7.65 10.91 -6.63
CA ILE A 5 6.42 10.27 -6.17
C ILE A 5 5.24 11.23 -6.42
N SER A 6 4.18 10.72 -7.04
CA SER A 6 2.93 11.47 -7.23
C SER A 6 2.26 11.77 -5.90
N ILE A 7 1.36 12.76 -5.88
CA ILE A 7 0.62 13.17 -4.68
C ILE A 7 -0.21 12.00 -4.11
N GLY A 8 -0.78 11.17 -4.98
CA GLY A 8 -1.58 10.00 -4.61
C GLY A 8 -0.78 8.74 -4.28
N ASP A 9 0.55 8.77 -4.39
CA ASP A 9 1.38 7.59 -4.17
C ASP A 9 2.12 7.65 -2.82
N VAL A 10 2.52 6.50 -2.33
CA VAL A 10 3.43 6.35 -1.18
C VAL A 10 4.54 5.36 -1.52
N GLY A 11 5.78 5.75 -1.33
CA GLY A 11 6.92 4.85 -1.47
C GLY A 11 7.05 3.94 -0.26
N VAL A 12 6.99 2.63 -0.48
CA VAL A 12 7.07 1.61 0.57
C VAL A 12 8.36 0.81 0.39
N PRO A 13 9.18 0.64 1.44
CA PRO A 13 10.36 -0.20 1.39
C PRO A 13 10.01 -1.65 1.06
N GLU A 14 10.86 -2.31 0.28
CA GLU A 14 10.66 -3.72 -0.11
C GLU A 14 10.57 -4.66 1.11
N GLU A 15 11.32 -4.41 2.18
CA GLU A 15 11.27 -5.19 3.41
C GLU A 15 9.88 -5.14 4.06
N ILE A 16 9.29 -3.94 4.13
CA ILE A 16 7.92 -3.77 4.65
C ILE A 16 6.89 -4.38 3.69
N ALA A 17 7.10 -4.27 2.39
CA ALA A 17 6.20 -4.85 1.39
C ALA A 17 6.15 -6.39 1.47
N LYS A 18 7.21 -7.05 1.91
CA LYS A 18 7.25 -8.50 2.16
C LYS A 18 6.47 -8.92 3.41
N GLU A 19 6.37 -8.05 4.39
CA GLU A 19 5.62 -8.31 5.63
C GLU A 19 4.12 -8.04 5.48
N LEU A 20 3.78 -6.99 4.75
CA LEU A 20 2.39 -6.63 4.47
C LEU A 20 1.82 -7.52 3.38
N THR A 21 0.62 -8.04 3.61
CA THR A 21 -0.04 -8.97 2.68
C THR A 21 -1.37 -8.43 2.19
N VAL A 22 -1.64 -8.71 0.92
CA VAL A 22 -2.92 -8.42 0.26
C VAL A 22 -3.56 -9.75 -0.12
N PRO A 23 -4.79 -10.04 0.31
CA PRO A 23 -5.47 -11.27 -0.08
C PRO A 23 -5.90 -11.18 -1.55
N ALA A 24 -5.52 -12.17 -2.34
CA ALA A 24 -5.92 -12.33 -3.73
C ALA A 24 -6.71 -13.62 -3.90
N LYS A 25 -7.97 -13.52 -4.30
CA LYS A 25 -8.80 -14.67 -4.63
C LYS A 25 -8.33 -15.32 -5.92
N VAL A 26 -8.17 -16.63 -5.90
CA VAL A 26 -7.75 -17.40 -7.07
C VAL A 26 -8.90 -17.60 -8.03
N ASN A 27 -8.73 -17.12 -9.26
CA ASN A 27 -9.67 -17.27 -10.37
C ASN A 27 -8.97 -17.92 -11.57
N LYS A 28 -9.74 -18.43 -12.53
CA LYS A 28 -9.18 -19.03 -13.75
C LYS A 28 -8.21 -18.12 -14.51
N ASN A 29 -8.40 -16.82 -14.43
CA ASN A 29 -7.59 -15.84 -15.16
C ASN A 29 -6.27 -15.51 -14.47
N ASN A 30 -6.21 -15.54 -13.14
CA ASN A 30 -5.04 -15.13 -12.35
C ASN A 30 -4.23 -16.29 -11.76
N ILE A 31 -4.71 -17.53 -11.88
CA ILE A 31 -4.07 -18.70 -11.29
C ILE A 31 -2.61 -18.89 -11.76
N GLY A 32 -2.34 -18.59 -13.03
CA GLY A 32 -0.98 -18.69 -13.58
C GLY A 32 0.00 -17.72 -12.98
N ASP A 33 -0.41 -16.49 -12.74
CA ASP A 33 0.42 -15.46 -12.13
C ASP A 33 0.59 -15.67 -10.63
N LEU A 34 -0.47 -16.09 -9.94
CA LEU A 34 -0.40 -16.44 -8.53
C LEU A 34 0.51 -17.66 -8.28
N LYS A 35 0.53 -18.66 -9.18
CA LYS A 35 1.49 -19.77 -9.12
C LYS A 35 2.94 -19.29 -9.21
N LYS A 36 3.25 -18.35 -10.10
CA LYS A 36 4.60 -17.75 -10.20
C LYS A 36 4.98 -17.02 -8.91
N ILE A 37 4.06 -16.24 -8.33
CA ILE A 37 4.26 -15.52 -7.07
C ILE A 37 4.54 -16.51 -5.93
N ILE A 38 3.79 -17.60 -5.82
CA ILE A 38 4.02 -18.64 -4.81
C ILE A 38 5.40 -19.32 -4.99
N LEU A 39 5.78 -19.61 -6.23
CA LEU A 39 7.09 -20.19 -6.52
C LEU A 39 8.27 -19.28 -6.15
N SER A 40 8.08 -17.96 -6.20
CA SER A 40 9.06 -17.00 -5.69
C SER A 40 9.25 -17.13 -4.17
N GLY A 41 8.23 -17.57 -3.44
CA GLY A 41 8.29 -17.79 -1.99
C GLY A 41 8.06 -16.51 -1.19
N SER A 42 8.31 -16.58 0.11
CA SER A 42 8.08 -15.46 1.05
C SER A 42 9.28 -14.52 1.20
N LYS A 43 10.47 -14.91 0.76
CA LYS A 43 11.70 -14.13 0.95
C LYS A 43 11.99 -13.17 -0.19
N VAL A 44 11.48 -13.45 -1.38
CA VAL A 44 11.73 -12.67 -2.60
C VAL A 44 10.48 -11.91 -2.99
N HIS A 45 10.63 -10.63 -3.26
CA HIS A 45 9.53 -9.80 -3.80
C HIS A 45 9.56 -9.83 -5.35
N PRO A 46 8.45 -10.02 -6.05
CA PRO A 46 7.10 -10.29 -5.57
C PRO A 46 6.92 -11.76 -5.13
N GLY A 47 6.28 -11.98 -3.99
CA GLY A 47 6.04 -13.30 -3.43
C GLY A 47 4.74 -13.39 -2.65
N ALA A 48 4.57 -14.50 -1.92
CA ALA A 48 3.42 -14.72 -1.06
C ALA A 48 3.84 -15.36 0.26
N ASN A 49 3.12 -15.04 1.33
CA ASN A 49 3.43 -15.51 2.67
C ASN A 49 2.54 -16.68 3.09
N TYR A 50 1.25 -16.64 2.74
CA TYR A 50 0.28 -17.63 3.14
C TYR A 50 -0.69 -17.96 2.00
N ILE A 51 -1.25 -19.16 2.06
CA ILE A 51 -2.46 -19.53 1.34
C ILE A 51 -3.56 -19.88 2.33
N VAL A 52 -4.79 -19.56 1.98
CA VAL A 52 -5.99 -19.95 2.71
C VAL A 52 -6.82 -20.85 1.82
N ARG A 53 -7.09 -22.05 2.30
CA ARG A 53 -7.96 -23.02 1.62
C ARG A 53 -9.44 -22.62 1.74
N PRO A 54 -10.30 -23.14 0.87
CA PRO A 54 -11.75 -22.91 0.99
C PRO A 54 -12.36 -23.38 2.31
N ASP A 55 -11.72 -24.32 2.99
CA ASP A 55 -12.07 -24.83 4.33
C ASP A 55 -11.61 -23.90 5.47
N GLY A 56 -10.95 -22.79 5.15
CA GLY A 56 -10.46 -21.80 6.12
C GLY A 56 -9.08 -22.11 6.71
N ILE A 57 -8.46 -23.21 6.34
CA ILE A 57 -7.11 -23.56 6.84
C ILE A 57 -6.07 -22.66 6.19
N ARG A 58 -5.30 -21.94 7.02
CA ARG A 58 -4.21 -21.06 6.61
C ARG A 58 -2.87 -21.81 6.68
N LYS A 59 -2.17 -21.90 5.56
CA LYS A 59 -0.90 -22.58 5.43
C LYS A 59 0.21 -21.60 5.04
N LYS A 60 1.32 -21.61 5.80
CA LYS A 60 2.48 -20.75 5.51
C LYS A 60 3.28 -21.30 4.33
N ILE A 61 3.70 -20.41 3.44
CA ILE A 61 4.59 -20.74 2.33
C ILE A 61 6.02 -20.69 2.81
N THR A 62 6.74 -21.79 2.61
CA THR A 62 8.16 -21.94 2.93
C THR A 62 8.91 -22.41 1.70
N ASP A 63 10.23 -22.29 1.72
CA ASP A 63 11.05 -22.71 0.59
C ASP A 63 10.90 -24.21 0.27
N ASP A 64 10.56 -25.04 1.28
CA ASP A 64 10.39 -26.48 1.14
C ASP A 64 9.05 -26.88 0.51
N ASN A 65 7.98 -26.16 0.83
CA ASN A 65 6.61 -26.53 0.43
C ASN A 65 6.03 -25.69 -0.73
N LYS A 66 6.75 -24.68 -1.21
CA LYS A 66 6.23 -23.77 -2.24
C LYS A 66 5.86 -24.43 -3.56
N LYS A 67 6.55 -25.53 -3.93
CA LYS A 67 6.22 -26.29 -5.15
C LYS A 67 4.93 -27.07 -4.99
N ASP A 68 4.79 -27.79 -3.87
CA ASP A 68 3.60 -28.58 -3.56
C ASP A 68 2.35 -27.68 -3.46
N ILE A 69 2.51 -26.50 -2.84
CA ILE A 69 1.45 -25.50 -2.73
C ILE A 69 1.09 -24.93 -4.12
N ALA A 70 2.06 -24.66 -4.99
CA ALA A 70 1.80 -24.15 -6.33
C ALA A 70 1.06 -25.18 -7.22
N GLU A 71 1.24 -26.46 -6.96
CA GLU A 71 0.49 -27.53 -7.63
C GLU A 71 -0.92 -27.71 -7.03
N GLU A 72 -1.04 -27.60 -5.71
CA GLU A 72 -2.29 -27.76 -4.95
C GLU A 72 -3.31 -26.64 -5.24
N ILE A 73 -2.84 -25.45 -5.60
CA ILE A 73 -3.70 -24.28 -5.69
C ILE A 73 -4.71 -24.39 -6.85
N ASP A 74 -5.97 -24.14 -6.52
CA ASP A 74 -7.11 -24.15 -7.45
C ASP A 74 -8.07 -22.98 -7.17
N THR A 75 -9.10 -22.85 -7.99
CA THR A 75 -10.13 -21.83 -7.82
C THR A 75 -10.82 -21.94 -6.45
N GLY A 76 -11.03 -20.78 -5.81
CA GLY A 76 -11.60 -20.70 -4.46
C GLY A 76 -10.59 -20.61 -3.33
N TYR A 77 -9.30 -20.78 -3.62
CA TYR A 77 -8.23 -20.46 -2.69
C TYR A 77 -8.03 -18.95 -2.59
N VAL A 78 -7.47 -18.49 -1.47
CA VAL A 78 -6.99 -17.11 -1.29
C VAL A 78 -5.50 -17.13 -1.04
N VAL A 79 -4.75 -16.37 -1.83
CA VAL A 79 -3.30 -16.19 -1.68
C VAL A 79 -3.04 -14.85 -1.00
N GLU A 80 -2.37 -14.88 0.14
CA GLU A 80 -1.86 -13.66 0.78
C GLU A 80 -0.51 -13.30 0.14
N ARG A 81 -0.58 -12.53 -0.93
CA ARG A 81 0.59 -12.05 -1.65
C ARG A 81 1.20 -10.82 -0.98
N HIS A 82 2.47 -10.55 -1.26
CA HIS A 82 3.12 -9.31 -0.85
C HIS A 82 2.41 -8.08 -1.44
N LEU A 83 2.58 -6.94 -0.77
CA LEU A 83 2.19 -5.65 -1.31
C LEU A 83 2.93 -5.39 -2.63
N MET A 84 2.21 -4.96 -3.65
CA MET A 84 2.74 -4.68 -4.99
C MET A 84 2.44 -3.25 -5.40
N ASP A 85 3.08 -2.81 -6.48
CA ASP A 85 2.83 -1.49 -7.05
C ASP A 85 1.36 -1.35 -7.47
N GLY A 86 0.75 -0.23 -7.09
CA GLY A 86 -0.64 0.09 -7.39
C GLY A 86 -1.65 -0.39 -6.34
N ASP A 87 -1.26 -1.19 -5.36
CA ASP A 87 -2.14 -1.59 -4.26
C ASP A 87 -2.53 -0.38 -3.41
N ILE A 88 -3.80 -0.36 -2.98
CA ILE A 88 -4.32 0.71 -2.11
C ILE A 88 -3.86 0.47 -0.67
N THR A 89 -3.27 1.49 -0.08
CA THR A 89 -2.85 1.52 1.31
C THR A 89 -3.39 2.76 2.00
N ILE A 90 -3.59 2.68 3.30
CA ILE A 90 -4.02 3.83 4.11
C ILE A 90 -2.83 4.28 4.95
N LEU A 91 -2.39 5.50 4.72
CA LEU A 91 -1.32 6.14 5.46
C LEU A 91 -1.91 7.03 6.55
N ASN A 92 -1.40 6.92 7.77
CA ASN A 92 -1.83 7.69 8.92
C ASN A 92 -0.64 8.23 9.70
N ARG A 93 -0.76 9.47 10.19
CA ARG A 93 0.15 10.05 11.19
C ARG A 93 -0.64 10.48 12.42
N GLN A 94 -0.19 10.08 13.59
CA GLN A 94 -0.74 10.54 14.88
C GLN A 94 -0.06 11.84 15.32
N PRO A 95 -0.77 12.76 16.00
CA PRO A 95 -2.20 12.68 16.35
C PRO A 95 -3.09 12.93 15.13
N SER A 96 -4.12 12.09 14.96
CA SER A 96 -5.08 12.20 13.84
C SER A 96 -6.18 13.20 14.18
N LEU A 97 -5.91 14.48 14.01
CA LEU A 97 -6.79 15.58 14.46
C LEU A 97 -7.97 15.83 13.50
N HIS A 98 -7.87 15.39 12.25
CA HIS A 98 -8.92 15.52 11.24
C HIS A 98 -8.88 14.34 10.27
N ARG A 99 -9.91 14.20 9.43
CA ARG A 99 -10.02 13.06 8.52
C ARG A 99 -8.86 12.96 7.52
N MET A 100 -8.24 14.06 7.13
CA MET A 100 -7.11 14.09 6.20
C MET A 100 -5.77 13.69 6.84
N SER A 101 -5.74 13.45 8.15
CA SER A 101 -4.59 12.79 8.80
C SER A 101 -4.53 11.29 8.51
N MET A 102 -5.52 10.76 7.80
CA MET A 102 -5.63 9.38 7.36
C MET A 102 -6.16 9.38 5.92
N MET A 103 -5.30 9.11 4.95
CA MET A 103 -5.67 9.12 3.53
C MET A 103 -5.18 7.87 2.83
N ALA A 104 -5.85 7.51 1.74
CA ALA A 104 -5.46 6.39 0.90
C ALA A 104 -4.45 6.81 -0.16
N HIS A 105 -3.40 6.02 -0.28
CA HIS A 105 -2.33 6.17 -1.28
C HIS A 105 -2.12 4.87 -2.04
N ARG A 106 -1.69 4.96 -3.28
CA ARG A 106 -1.22 3.80 -4.04
C ARG A 106 0.21 3.48 -3.65
N ALA A 107 0.47 2.21 -3.35
CA ALA A 107 1.81 1.77 -3.00
C ALA A 107 2.74 1.81 -4.21
N ARG A 108 3.97 2.23 -3.99
CA ARG A 108 5.12 2.04 -4.88
C ARG A 108 6.26 1.39 -4.12
N ILE A 109 6.66 0.23 -4.56
CA ILE A 109 7.74 -0.51 -3.90
C ILE A 109 9.07 0.09 -4.33
N MET A 110 9.86 0.50 -3.33
CA MET A 110 11.11 1.22 -3.55
C MET A 110 12.23 0.63 -2.68
N PRO A 111 13.50 0.78 -3.11
CA PRO A 111 14.64 0.40 -2.28
C PRO A 111 14.74 1.30 -1.04
N TYR A 112 15.62 0.93 -0.11
CA TYR A 112 15.89 1.58 1.17
C TYR A 112 14.86 1.24 2.26
N ARG A 113 14.85 1.99 3.36
CA ARG A 113 14.15 1.61 4.60
C ARG A 113 13.10 2.60 5.09
N THR A 114 12.87 3.68 4.37
CA THR A 114 11.95 4.73 4.78
C THR A 114 10.73 4.81 3.87
N LEU A 115 9.58 5.16 4.46
CA LEU A 115 8.41 5.57 3.70
C LEU A 115 8.70 6.90 2.99
N ARG A 116 8.20 7.05 1.78
CA ARG A 116 8.37 8.26 0.96
C ARG A 116 7.03 8.83 0.58
N ILE A 117 6.91 10.14 0.69
CA ILE A 117 5.70 10.87 0.31
C ILE A 117 6.07 12.12 -0.50
N ASN A 118 5.10 12.58 -1.28
CA ASN A 118 5.22 13.88 -1.95
C ASN A 118 5.15 15.01 -0.93
N LEU A 119 5.91 16.07 -1.15
CA LEU A 119 5.98 17.22 -0.23
C LEU A 119 4.62 17.91 -0.01
N ALA A 120 3.76 17.95 -1.04
CA ALA A 120 2.45 18.60 -0.95
C ALA A 120 1.50 17.96 0.08
N VAL A 121 1.66 16.66 0.38
CA VAL A 121 0.81 15.94 1.34
C VAL A 121 1.29 16.04 2.79
N THR A 122 2.41 16.70 3.04
CA THR A 122 2.91 16.90 4.42
C THR A 122 1.99 17.78 5.26
N ILE A 123 1.29 18.73 4.64
CA ILE A 123 0.40 19.67 5.33
C ILE A 123 -0.76 18.93 6.04
N PRO A 124 -1.57 18.09 5.35
CA PRO A 124 -2.67 17.38 6.01
C PRO A 124 -2.20 16.42 7.10
N TYR A 125 -1.03 15.81 6.95
CA TYR A 125 -0.45 14.94 7.97
C TYR A 125 0.24 15.71 9.10
N ASN A 126 0.48 17.01 8.93
CA ASN A 126 1.35 17.81 9.78
C ASN A 126 2.70 17.11 9.99
N ALA A 127 3.25 16.58 8.91
CA ALA A 127 4.47 15.79 8.91
C ALA A 127 5.67 16.65 8.50
N ASP A 128 6.81 16.35 9.11
CA ASP A 128 8.12 16.83 8.70
C ASP A 128 9.08 15.63 8.52
N PHE A 129 10.31 15.89 8.20
CA PHE A 129 11.29 14.85 7.87
C PHE A 129 12.46 14.82 8.85
N ASP A 130 12.18 15.12 10.11
CA ASP A 130 13.15 15.15 11.21
C ASP A 130 13.19 13.85 12.05
N GLY A 131 12.47 12.82 11.63
CA GLY A 131 12.38 11.54 12.32
C GLY A 131 10.94 11.10 12.61
N ASP A 132 9.96 11.73 11.97
CA ASP A 132 8.55 11.35 12.10
C ASP A 132 8.31 9.89 11.70
N GLU A 133 7.43 9.24 12.46
CA GLU A 133 6.92 7.90 12.18
C GLU A 133 5.47 7.97 11.69
N MET A 134 5.12 7.09 10.76
CA MET A 134 3.76 6.97 10.24
C MET A 134 3.31 5.52 10.23
N ASN A 135 1.99 5.32 10.28
CA ASN A 135 1.38 3.99 10.21
C ASN A 135 0.88 3.73 8.80
N LEU A 136 1.17 2.55 8.28
CA LEU A 136 0.70 2.07 7.00
C LEU A 136 -0.24 0.89 7.21
N HIS A 137 -1.48 1.01 6.73
CA HIS A 137 -2.50 -0.04 6.80
C HIS A 137 -2.84 -0.53 5.40
N VAL A 138 -3.04 -1.83 5.28
CA VAL A 138 -3.49 -2.45 4.02
C VAL A 138 -4.90 -2.98 4.20
N PRO A 139 -5.91 -2.41 3.52
CA PRO A 139 -7.27 -2.94 3.54
C PRO A 139 -7.33 -4.37 3.03
N GLN A 140 -8.00 -5.27 3.75
CA GLN A 140 -8.01 -6.69 3.46
C GLN A 140 -9.25 -7.15 2.68
N THR A 141 -10.34 -6.38 2.72
CA THR A 141 -11.57 -6.72 2.00
C THR A 141 -11.74 -5.85 0.76
N GLU A 142 -12.45 -6.35 -0.24
CA GLU A 142 -12.72 -5.60 -1.47
C GLU A 142 -13.54 -4.33 -1.20
N GLU A 143 -14.48 -4.42 -0.24
CA GLU A 143 -15.29 -3.28 0.19
C GLU A 143 -14.43 -2.19 0.83
N ALA A 144 -13.51 -2.57 1.74
CA ALA A 144 -12.60 -1.62 2.38
C ALA A 144 -11.62 -1.00 1.38
N GLN A 145 -11.14 -1.76 0.41
CA GLN A 145 -10.29 -1.23 -0.68
C GLN A 145 -11.04 -0.22 -1.53
N THR A 146 -12.28 -0.54 -1.90
CA THR A 146 -13.13 0.36 -2.69
C THR A 146 -13.46 1.64 -1.92
N GLU A 147 -13.81 1.54 -0.64
CA GLU A 147 -14.06 2.70 0.22
C GLU A 147 -12.81 3.57 0.34
N ALA A 148 -11.65 2.97 0.55
CA ALA A 148 -10.37 3.69 0.61
C ALA A 148 -10.08 4.42 -0.70
N GLU A 149 -10.27 3.80 -1.85
CA GLU A 149 -10.02 4.38 -3.16
C GLU A 149 -11.01 5.50 -3.49
N MET A 150 -12.29 5.32 -3.20
CA MET A 150 -13.34 6.26 -3.61
C MET A 150 -13.50 7.45 -2.66
N LEU A 151 -13.29 7.27 -1.35
CA LEU A 151 -13.55 8.28 -0.34
C LEU A 151 -12.28 8.84 0.31
N MET A 152 -11.27 8.01 0.52
CA MET A 152 -10.07 8.38 1.27
C MET A 152 -8.89 8.78 0.39
N ALA A 153 -8.96 8.61 -0.93
CA ALA A 153 -7.89 8.99 -1.83
C ALA A 153 -7.51 10.47 -1.67
N VAL A 154 -6.22 10.75 -1.77
CA VAL A 154 -5.65 12.11 -1.61
C VAL A 154 -6.35 13.10 -2.53
N GLU A 155 -6.62 12.71 -3.77
CA GLU A 155 -7.26 13.54 -4.81
C GLU A 155 -8.66 14.00 -4.39
N ASN A 156 -9.38 13.19 -3.61
CA ASN A 156 -10.72 13.51 -3.11
C ASN A 156 -10.71 14.36 -1.82
N ASN A 157 -9.53 14.56 -1.22
CA ASN A 157 -9.35 15.27 0.05
C ASN A 157 -8.49 16.54 -0.08
N ILE A 158 -8.44 17.14 -1.26
CA ILE A 158 -7.65 18.37 -1.51
C ILE A 158 -8.21 19.56 -0.72
N ARG A 159 -9.53 19.63 -0.56
CA ARG A 159 -10.21 20.72 0.17
C ARG A 159 -10.59 20.34 1.59
N SER A 160 -10.36 21.26 2.51
CA SER A 160 -10.79 21.11 3.89
C SER A 160 -12.33 21.19 3.98
N PRO A 161 -13.00 20.26 4.70
CA PRO A 161 -14.43 20.33 4.95
C PRO A 161 -14.81 21.50 5.88
N ARG A 162 -13.88 22.04 6.65
CA ARG A 162 -14.13 23.12 7.61
C ARG A 162 -14.30 24.48 6.93
N TYR A 163 -13.43 24.81 5.96
CA TYR A 163 -13.38 26.14 5.35
C TYR A 163 -13.46 26.12 3.82
N GLY A 164 -13.48 24.93 3.19
CA GLY A 164 -13.43 24.80 1.74
C GLY A 164 -12.11 25.21 1.09
N LEU A 165 -11.10 25.54 1.90
CA LEU A 165 -9.78 25.93 1.42
C LEU A 165 -8.92 24.69 1.11
N PRO A 166 -7.99 24.79 0.15
CA PRO A 166 -7.07 23.69 -0.15
C PRO A 166 -6.18 23.40 1.04
N ILE A 167 -6.07 22.11 1.40
CA ILE A 167 -5.16 21.61 2.45
C ILE A 167 -3.96 20.90 1.84
N ILE A 168 -4.07 20.40 0.62
CA ILE A 168 -2.97 19.85 -0.16
C ILE A 168 -2.55 20.93 -1.13
N ALA A 169 -1.34 21.46 -0.96
CA ALA A 169 -0.84 22.60 -1.71
C ALA A 169 0.68 22.55 -1.86
N CYS A 170 1.18 23.33 -2.79
CA CYS A 170 2.62 23.54 -2.97
C CYS A 170 3.26 24.10 -1.69
N LYS A 171 4.42 23.57 -1.33
CA LYS A 171 5.17 23.96 -0.14
C LYS A 171 6.67 24.03 -0.47
N HIS A 172 7.39 24.93 0.19
CA HIS A 172 8.86 25.06 0.10
C HIS A 172 9.37 25.14 -1.36
N ASP A 173 10.02 24.11 -1.84
CA ASP A 173 10.71 24.08 -3.14
C ASP A 173 9.78 24.27 -4.33
N HIS A 174 8.53 23.85 -4.23
CA HIS A 174 7.51 24.08 -5.26
C HIS A 174 7.22 25.57 -5.44
N ILE A 175 7.17 26.33 -4.33
CA ILE A 175 6.93 27.78 -4.35
C ILE A 175 8.15 28.49 -4.93
N THR A 176 9.34 28.11 -4.47
CA THR A 176 10.61 28.67 -4.96
C THR A 176 10.78 28.42 -6.45
N GLY A 177 10.55 27.18 -6.91
CA GLY A 177 10.64 26.81 -8.32
C GLY A 177 9.60 27.49 -9.21
N SER A 178 8.43 27.85 -8.66
CA SER A 178 7.41 28.61 -9.41
C SER A 178 7.76 30.09 -9.54
N TYR A 179 8.59 30.64 -8.65
CA TYR A 179 9.02 32.02 -8.66
C TYR A 179 10.22 32.25 -9.60
N MET A 180 11.10 31.27 -9.78
CA MET A 180 12.25 31.31 -10.68
C MET A 180 11.87 31.09 -12.14
#